data_801924168613381369b50677c6c331c1
#
_entry.id   801924168613381369b50677c6c331c1
#
_cell.length_a   1.000
_cell.length_b   1.000
_cell.length_c   1.000
_cell.angle_alpha   90.00
_cell.angle_beta   90.00
_cell.angle_gamma   90.00
#
_symmetry.space_group_name_H-M   'P 1'
#
loop_
_entity.id
_entity.type
_entity.pdbx_description
1 polymer ?
#
loop_
_entity_poly.entity_id
_entity_poly.type
_entity_poly.pdbx_seq_one_letter_code
_entity_poly.pdbx_strand_id
1 'polypeptide(L)'
;MDQDRRQFLRNSGIVLSIAVAGEVLLLSPAQARAAGLPFQRLSAQEVSTLEAMAEAVVPGARKAGISQYIDKQLAASHEESLLMLKYLGVPQSDCLSFYQGGLRSAAALSHSRFGKGWPELESNEADELVAEVAGKQQPREWEGPPASFFFFVIRSDASDVVYGTEEGFAAIGMPYMAHITPPEPW
;
A
#
# COMPACT_ATOMS: atom_id res chain seq x y z
N MET A 1 30.32 6.41 -6.20
CA MET A 1 29.45 5.54 -7.03
C MET A 1 29.26 4.12 -6.48
N ASP A 2 30.25 3.49 -5.85
CA ASP A 2 30.12 2.11 -5.33
C ASP A 2 29.47 2.01 -3.94
N GLN A 3 29.63 3.02 -3.09
CA GLN A 3 29.01 3.07 -1.75
C GLN A 3 27.50 3.29 -1.82
N ASP A 4 27.03 4.16 -2.73
CA ASP A 4 25.60 4.42 -2.90
C ASP A 4 24.86 3.20 -3.45
N ARG A 5 25.50 2.45 -4.36
CA ARG A 5 24.95 1.22 -4.93
C ARG A 5 24.88 0.09 -3.91
N ARG A 6 25.88 -0.01 -3.01
CA ARG A 6 25.87 -0.99 -1.89
C ARG A 6 24.84 -0.61 -0.81
N GLN A 7 24.67 0.68 -0.55
CA GLN A 7 23.67 1.16 0.39
C GLN A 7 22.26 1.00 -0.18
N PHE A 8 22.08 1.23 -1.48
CA PHE A 8 20.86 0.92 -2.21
C PHE A 8 20.50 -0.56 -2.12
N LEU A 9 21.47 -1.47 -2.36
CA LEU A 9 21.25 -2.91 -2.27
C LEU A 9 21.04 -3.41 -0.83
N ARG A 10 21.56 -2.74 0.18
CA ARG A 10 21.31 -3.05 1.60
C ARG A 10 19.93 -2.60 2.07
N ASN A 11 19.37 -1.58 1.45
CA ASN A 11 18.05 -1.04 1.79
C ASN A 11 16.98 -1.49 0.78
N SER A 12 17.21 -2.53 -0.01
CA SER A 12 16.31 -2.93 -1.08
C SER A 12 15.05 -3.67 -0.61
N GLY A 13 14.36 -3.04 0.33
CA GLY A 13 12.93 -3.06 0.34
C GLY A 13 12.39 -2.16 -0.78
N ILE A 14 11.09 -2.01 -0.89
CA ILE A 14 10.45 -1.10 -1.84
C ILE A 14 11.03 0.31 -1.67
N VAL A 15 11.67 0.83 -2.71
CA VAL A 15 12.28 2.17 -2.71
C VAL A 15 11.54 3.07 -3.69
N LEU A 16 11.17 4.26 -3.22
CA LEU A 16 10.53 5.28 -4.03
C LEU A 16 11.58 6.28 -4.53
N SER A 17 11.61 6.53 -5.84
CA SER A 17 12.38 7.63 -6.42
C SER A 17 11.56 8.91 -6.38
N ILE A 18 11.99 9.89 -5.62
CA ILE A 18 11.25 11.13 -5.40
C ILE A 18 12.13 12.32 -5.74
N ALA A 19 11.66 13.20 -6.61
CA ALA A 19 12.35 14.45 -6.93
C ALA A 19 12.02 15.52 -5.86
N VAL A 20 13.04 16.02 -5.17
CA VAL A 20 12.92 17.10 -4.20
C VAL A 20 13.96 18.16 -4.53
N ALA A 21 13.52 19.39 -4.78
CA ALA A 21 14.39 20.54 -5.10
C ALA A 21 15.40 20.30 -6.23
N GLY A 22 15.02 19.45 -7.23
CA GLY A 22 15.88 19.13 -8.37
C GLY A 22 16.82 17.95 -8.17
N GLU A 23 16.83 17.34 -7.00
CA GLU A 23 17.56 16.12 -6.71
C GLU A 23 16.62 14.92 -6.65
N VAL A 24 17.09 13.74 -7.08
CA VAL A 24 16.34 12.49 -6.95
C VAL A 24 16.78 11.81 -5.65
N LEU A 25 15.87 11.73 -4.70
CA LEU A 25 16.06 11.00 -3.46
C LEU A 25 15.44 9.60 -3.59
N LEU A 26 16.16 8.62 -3.04
CA LEU A 26 15.68 7.25 -2.91
C LEU A 26 15.23 7.04 -1.46
N LEU A 27 13.93 6.93 -1.24
CA LEU A 27 13.34 6.80 0.09
C LEU A 27 12.49 5.55 0.16
N SER A 28 12.49 4.86 1.30
CA SER A 28 11.44 3.87 1.56
C SER A 28 10.08 4.56 1.73
N PRO A 29 8.95 3.85 1.53
CA PRO A 29 7.63 4.42 1.79
C PRO A 29 7.49 4.97 3.22
N ALA A 30 8.06 4.28 4.22
CA ALA A 30 8.09 4.73 5.61
C ALA A 30 8.88 6.04 5.77
N GLN A 31 10.02 6.18 5.09
CA GLN A 31 10.82 7.42 5.11
C GLN A 31 10.08 8.57 4.41
N ALA A 32 9.43 8.29 3.27
CA ALA A 32 8.60 9.27 2.56
C ALA A 32 7.45 9.78 3.43
N ARG A 33 6.79 8.86 4.17
CA ARG A 33 5.78 9.20 5.17
C ARG A 33 6.34 10.07 6.30
N ALA A 34 7.44 9.66 6.90
CA ALA A 34 8.07 10.40 8.00
C ALA A 34 8.51 11.81 7.58
N ALA A 35 8.92 11.99 6.32
CA ALA A 35 9.26 13.27 5.73
C ALA A 35 8.04 14.13 5.36
N GLY A 36 6.81 13.61 5.49
CA GLY A 36 5.58 14.33 5.15
C GLY A 36 5.46 14.69 3.68
N LEU A 37 5.95 13.83 2.78
CA LEU A 37 5.92 14.14 1.34
C LEU A 37 4.50 14.24 0.82
N PRO A 38 4.21 15.23 -0.07
CA PRO A 38 2.87 15.46 -0.58
C PRO A 38 2.42 14.33 -1.50
N PHE A 39 1.12 14.05 -1.49
CA PHE A 39 0.47 13.11 -2.40
C PHE A 39 0.22 13.77 -3.77
N GLN A 40 0.30 12.98 -4.83
CA GLN A 40 0.14 13.42 -6.21
C GLN A 40 -1.20 13.00 -6.83
N ARG A 41 -1.74 11.88 -6.40
CA ARG A 41 -2.90 11.20 -6.98
C ARG A 41 -4.07 11.06 -6.03
N LEU A 42 -3.78 10.83 -4.76
CA LEU A 42 -4.79 10.60 -3.73
C LEU A 42 -5.09 11.90 -2.96
N SER A 43 -6.35 12.14 -2.68
CA SER A 43 -6.80 13.21 -1.78
C SER A 43 -6.52 12.85 -0.32
N ALA A 44 -6.52 13.85 0.58
CA ALA A 44 -6.31 13.64 2.00
C ALA A 44 -7.35 12.68 2.61
N GLN A 45 -8.60 12.69 2.15
CA GLN A 45 -9.64 11.78 2.61
C GLN A 45 -9.39 10.35 2.14
N GLU A 46 -8.99 10.15 0.88
CA GLU A 46 -8.64 8.84 0.34
C GLU A 46 -7.43 8.24 1.08
N VAL A 47 -6.40 9.05 1.33
CA VAL A 47 -5.23 8.67 2.12
C VAL A 47 -5.65 8.21 3.53
N SER A 48 -6.48 9.00 4.20
CA SER A 48 -6.94 8.69 5.56
C SER A 48 -7.73 7.38 5.63
N THR A 49 -8.63 7.15 4.66
CA THR A 49 -9.40 5.90 4.55
C THR A 49 -8.49 4.72 4.23
N LEU A 50 -7.58 4.88 3.26
CA LEU A 50 -6.61 3.85 2.86
C LEU A 50 -5.73 3.41 4.04
N GLU A 51 -5.16 4.37 4.77
CA GLU A 51 -4.29 4.08 5.90
C GLU A 51 -5.03 3.35 7.02
N ALA A 52 -6.25 3.76 7.33
CA ALA A 52 -7.05 3.11 8.38
C ALA A 52 -7.48 1.69 7.98
N MET A 53 -7.97 1.53 6.74
CA MET A 53 -8.35 0.22 6.22
C MET A 53 -7.16 -0.72 6.11
N ALA A 54 -6.05 -0.26 5.53
CA ALA A 54 -4.84 -1.08 5.37
C ALA A 54 -4.24 -1.49 6.72
N GLU A 55 -4.27 -0.61 7.73
CA GLU A 55 -3.82 -0.93 9.10
C GLU A 55 -4.68 -2.01 9.76
N ALA A 56 -6.00 -2.00 9.53
CA ALA A 56 -6.90 -3.03 10.03
C ALA A 56 -6.68 -4.38 9.34
N VAL A 57 -6.30 -4.38 8.05
CA VAL A 57 -6.05 -5.60 7.26
C VAL A 57 -4.66 -6.18 7.52
N VAL A 58 -3.64 -5.31 7.57
CA VAL A 58 -2.22 -5.66 7.80
C VAL A 58 -1.65 -4.70 8.84
N PRO A 59 -1.57 -5.09 10.10
CA PRO A 59 -1.01 -4.24 11.16
C PRO A 59 0.39 -3.75 10.82
N GLY A 60 0.61 -2.45 10.99
CA GLY A 60 1.86 -1.78 10.63
C GLY A 60 1.87 -1.14 9.23
N ALA A 61 0.84 -1.35 8.40
CA ALA A 61 0.77 -0.81 7.04
C ALA A 61 0.85 0.73 7.00
N ARG A 62 0.19 1.41 7.94
CA ARG A 62 0.27 2.87 8.08
C ARG A 62 1.70 3.33 8.35
N LYS A 63 2.37 2.72 9.33
CA LYS A 63 3.77 3.04 9.68
C LYS A 63 4.72 2.74 8.53
N ALA A 64 4.49 1.66 7.81
CA ALA A 64 5.27 1.25 6.66
C ALA A 64 5.10 2.16 5.44
N GLY A 65 4.11 3.09 5.44
CA GLY A 65 3.92 4.10 4.41
C GLY A 65 3.11 3.61 3.21
N ILE A 66 2.09 2.78 3.43
CA ILE A 66 1.23 2.25 2.36
C ILE A 66 0.65 3.33 1.46
N SER A 67 0.25 4.48 2.01
CA SER A 67 -0.31 5.59 1.25
C SER A 67 0.71 6.22 0.30
N GLN A 68 1.95 6.45 0.75
CA GLN A 68 3.04 6.96 -0.10
C GLN A 68 3.41 5.95 -1.19
N TYR A 69 3.42 4.66 -0.85
CA TYR A 69 3.66 3.61 -1.81
C TYR A 69 2.62 3.63 -2.93
N ILE A 70 1.34 3.50 -2.60
CA ILE A 70 0.25 3.44 -3.59
C ILE A 70 0.20 4.74 -4.41
N ASP A 71 0.25 5.92 -3.77
CA ASP A 71 0.22 7.20 -4.48
C ASP A 71 1.36 7.33 -5.51
N LYS A 72 2.56 6.95 -5.13
CA LYS A 72 3.72 6.98 -6.02
C LYS A 72 3.59 5.98 -7.17
N GLN A 73 3.11 4.77 -6.88
CA GLN A 73 2.90 3.75 -7.89
C GLN A 73 1.77 4.11 -8.89
N LEU A 74 0.75 4.82 -8.42
CA LEU A 74 -0.30 5.38 -9.29
C LEU A 74 0.22 6.49 -10.21
N ALA A 75 1.29 7.17 -9.84
CA ALA A 75 1.95 8.19 -10.65
C ALA A 75 3.02 7.62 -11.59
N ALA A 76 3.46 6.39 -11.37
CA ALA A 76 4.49 5.72 -12.17
C ALA A 76 3.96 5.24 -13.54
N SER A 77 4.87 4.96 -14.47
CA SER A 77 4.54 4.25 -15.70
C SER A 77 4.12 2.81 -15.42
N HIS A 78 3.43 2.16 -16.36
CA HIS A 78 3.05 0.76 -16.21
C HIS A 78 4.27 -0.15 -15.96
N GLU A 79 5.37 0.12 -16.64
CA GLU A 79 6.59 -0.69 -16.54
C GLU A 79 7.23 -0.58 -15.14
N GLU A 80 7.19 0.60 -14.55
CA GLU A 80 7.77 0.91 -13.25
C GLU A 80 6.84 0.59 -12.06
N SER A 81 5.54 0.47 -12.31
CA SER A 81 4.56 0.21 -11.25
C SER A 81 4.77 -1.19 -10.66
N LEU A 82 4.64 -1.29 -9.33
CA LEU A 82 4.72 -2.53 -8.56
C LEU A 82 3.37 -2.89 -7.90
N LEU A 83 2.29 -2.17 -8.25
CA LEU A 83 0.95 -2.48 -7.70
C LEU A 83 0.53 -3.89 -8.09
N MET A 84 -0.18 -4.56 -7.17
CA MET A 84 -0.77 -5.88 -7.44
C MET A 84 -1.62 -5.88 -8.71
N LEU A 85 -2.32 -4.79 -9.00
CA LEU A 85 -3.17 -4.63 -10.19
C LEU A 85 -2.40 -4.87 -11.51
N LYS A 86 -1.15 -4.44 -11.60
CA LYS A 86 -0.30 -4.69 -12.77
C LYS A 86 -0.15 -6.18 -13.05
N TYR A 87 0.11 -6.98 -12.01
CA TYR A 87 0.31 -8.42 -12.12
C TYR A 87 -0.99 -9.18 -12.42
N LEU A 88 -2.13 -8.52 -12.19
CA LEU A 88 -3.46 -9.01 -12.55
C LEU A 88 -3.92 -8.53 -13.95
N GLY A 89 -3.04 -7.85 -14.68
CA GLY A 89 -3.30 -7.40 -16.05
C GLY A 89 -4.19 -6.16 -16.15
N VAL A 90 -4.36 -5.40 -15.07
CA VAL A 90 -5.13 -4.14 -15.09
C VAL A 90 -4.27 -3.03 -15.71
N PRO A 91 -4.77 -2.31 -16.73
CA PRO A 91 -4.05 -1.20 -17.33
C PRO A 91 -3.74 -0.10 -16.30
N GLN A 92 -2.58 0.56 -16.43
CA GLN A 92 -2.18 1.66 -15.53
C GLN A 92 -3.21 2.81 -15.51
N SER A 93 -3.86 3.07 -16.65
CA SER A 93 -4.93 4.06 -16.76
C SER A 93 -6.10 3.82 -15.81
N ASP A 94 -6.36 2.57 -15.46
CA ASP A 94 -7.52 2.15 -14.68
C ASP A 94 -7.20 2.00 -13.20
N CYS A 95 -5.90 1.95 -12.84
CA CYS A 95 -5.47 1.78 -11.45
C CYS A 95 -5.99 2.90 -10.53
N LEU A 96 -5.90 4.16 -10.95
CA LEU A 96 -6.36 5.28 -10.14
C LEU A 96 -7.87 5.18 -9.85
N SER A 97 -8.69 4.94 -10.88
CA SER A 97 -10.15 4.82 -10.71
C SER A 97 -10.53 3.62 -9.86
N PHE A 98 -9.78 2.53 -9.93
CA PHE A 98 -9.94 1.35 -9.07
C PHE A 98 -9.77 1.71 -7.59
N TYR A 99 -8.63 2.32 -7.22
CA TYR A 99 -8.37 2.70 -5.82
C TYR A 99 -9.38 3.74 -5.33
N GLN A 100 -9.64 4.77 -6.11
CA GLN A 100 -10.59 5.81 -5.73
C GLN A 100 -12.02 5.27 -5.57
N GLY A 101 -12.46 4.41 -6.49
CA GLY A 101 -13.78 3.77 -6.41
C GLY A 101 -13.92 2.89 -5.17
N GLY A 102 -12.92 2.06 -4.89
CA GLY A 102 -12.90 1.21 -3.71
C GLY A 102 -12.87 2.01 -2.40
N LEU A 103 -12.01 3.04 -2.31
CA LEU A 103 -11.90 3.88 -1.12
C LEU A 103 -13.18 4.69 -0.84
N ARG A 104 -13.86 5.22 -1.88
CA ARG A 104 -15.16 5.87 -1.74
C ARG A 104 -16.22 4.89 -1.23
N SER A 105 -16.25 3.67 -1.79
CA SER A 105 -17.19 2.63 -1.34
C SER A 105 -16.91 2.19 0.09
N ALA A 106 -15.65 2.05 0.47
CA ALA A 106 -15.26 1.75 1.85
C ALA A 106 -15.70 2.86 2.81
N ALA A 107 -15.52 4.13 2.47
CA ALA A 107 -15.97 5.26 3.26
C ALA A 107 -17.51 5.28 3.40
N ALA A 108 -18.25 5.07 2.31
CA ALA A 108 -19.70 5.00 2.31
C ALA A 108 -20.22 3.86 3.20
N LEU A 109 -19.59 2.68 3.11
CA LEU A 109 -19.92 1.53 3.94
C LEU A 109 -19.73 1.82 5.43
N SER A 110 -18.57 2.41 5.80
CA SER A 110 -18.26 2.80 7.17
C SER A 110 -19.31 3.77 7.75
N HIS A 111 -19.66 4.79 6.99
CA HIS A 111 -20.70 5.74 7.41
C HIS A 111 -22.08 5.09 7.50
N SER A 112 -22.43 4.17 6.61
CA SER A 112 -23.70 3.46 6.65
C SER A 112 -23.84 2.55 7.87
N ARG A 113 -22.77 1.88 8.31
CA ARG A 113 -22.79 0.94 9.42
C ARG A 113 -22.65 1.62 10.78
N PHE A 114 -21.75 2.58 10.89
CA PHE A 114 -21.31 3.16 12.17
C PHE A 114 -21.47 4.68 12.26
N GLY A 115 -21.89 5.37 11.20
CA GLY A 115 -22.00 6.83 11.17
C GLY A 115 -20.67 7.57 11.25
N LYS A 116 -19.54 6.86 11.06
CA LYS A 116 -18.18 7.37 11.20
C LYS A 116 -17.34 7.02 9.96
N GLY A 117 -16.24 7.74 9.74
CA GLY A 117 -15.21 7.37 8.79
C GLY A 117 -14.28 6.28 9.33
N TRP A 118 -13.58 5.56 8.44
CA TRP A 118 -12.62 4.51 8.81
C TRP A 118 -11.61 4.92 9.89
N PRO A 119 -11.02 6.15 9.87
CA PRO A 119 -10.06 6.57 10.90
C PRO A 119 -10.63 6.71 12.30
N GLU A 120 -11.96 6.77 12.43
CA GLU A 120 -12.69 6.99 13.69
C GLU A 120 -13.26 5.69 14.25
N LEU A 121 -13.08 4.56 13.54
CA LEU A 121 -13.58 3.26 13.96
C LEU A 121 -12.75 2.69 15.11
N GLU A 122 -13.44 2.04 16.02
CA GLU A 122 -12.81 1.16 17.01
C GLU A 122 -12.35 -0.14 16.32
N SER A 123 -11.39 -0.87 16.93
CA SER A 123 -10.81 -2.08 16.31
C SER A 123 -11.86 -3.12 15.93
N ASN A 124 -12.86 -3.36 16.79
CA ASN A 124 -13.93 -4.32 16.51
C ASN A 124 -14.84 -3.86 15.36
N GLU A 125 -15.11 -2.56 15.23
CA GLU A 125 -15.89 -2.00 14.13
C GLU A 125 -15.11 -2.13 12.80
N ALA A 126 -13.82 -1.87 12.84
CA ALA A 126 -12.93 -2.04 11.67
C ALA A 126 -12.85 -3.51 11.24
N ASP A 127 -12.71 -4.45 12.18
CA ASP A 127 -12.67 -5.90 11.92
C ASP A 127 -13.98 -6.38 11.28
N GLU A 128 -15.13 -5.87 11.74
CA GLU A 128 -16.44 -6.18 11.17
C GLU A 128 -16.53 -5.72 9.71
N LEU A 129 -16.12 -4.48 9.40
CA LEU A 129 -16.09 -3.97 8.04
C LEU A 129 -15.09 -4.72 7.14
N VAL A 130 -13.92 -5.07 7.66
CA VAL A 130 -12.94 -5.89 6.93
C VAL A 130 -13.55 -7.24 6.55
N ALA A 131 -14.25 -7.89 7.49
CA ALA A 131 -14.93 -9.16 7.22
C ALA A 131 -16.04 -9.01 6.18
N GLU A 132 -16.82 -7.91 6.22
CA GLU A 132 -17.87 -7.62 5.24
C GLU A 132 -17.29 -7.39 3.84
N VAL A 133 -16.23 -6.57 3.71
CA VAL A 133 -15.58 -6.27 2.42
C VAL A 133 -14.87 -7.50 1.84
N ALA A 134 -14.25 -8.33 2.70
CA ALA A 134 -13.60 -9.58 2.29
C ALA A 134 -14.60 -10.69 1.92
N GLY A 135 -15.85 -10.53 2.29
CA GLY A 135 -16.90 -11.54 2.13
C GLY A 135 -17.26 -11.84 0.67
N LYS A 136 -17.99 -12.95 0.47
CA LYS A 136 -18.45 -13.38 -0.87
C LYS A 136 -19.56 -12.50 -1.43
N GLN A 137 -20.34 -11.86 -0.55
CA GLN A 137 -21.46 -10.99 -0.93
C GLN A 137 -21.00 -9.54 -0.91
N GLN A 138 -21.21 -8.84 -2.02
CA GLN A 138 -20.90 -7.41 -2.08
C GLN A 138 -21.87 -6.63 -1.21
N PRO A 139 -21.38 -5.73 -0.34
CA PRO A 139 -22.24 -4.83 0.43
C PRO A 139 -23.13 -3.98 -0.50
N ARG A 140 -24.34 -3.66 -0.09
CA ARG A 140 -25.30 -2.90 -0.93
C ARG A 140 -24.81 -1.50 -1.27
N GLU A 141 -24.09 -0.90 -0.35
CA GLU A 141 -23.55 0.46 -0.45
C GLU A 141 -22.25 0.52 -1.26
N TRP A 142 -21.77 -0.63 -1.73
CA TRP A 142 -20.52 -0.73 -2.45
C TRP A 142 -20.72 -0.54 -3.96
N GLU A 143 -20.32 0.60 -4.49
CA GLU A 143 -20.44 0.98 -5.91
C GLU A 143 -19.12 0.89 -6.70
N GLY A 144 -18.00 0.63 -6.01
CA GLY A 144 -16.65 0.54 -6.59
C GLY A 144 -16.37 -0.80 -7.29
N PRO A 145 -15.09 -1.14 -7.49
CA PRO A 145 -14.70 -2.45 -7.96
C PRO A 145 -15.22 -3.53 -7.01
N PRO A 146 -15.32 -4.82 -7.43
CA PRO A 146 -15.82 -5.88 -6.54
C PRO A 146 -15.13 -5.84 -5.18
N ALA A 147 -15.91 -5.79 -4.09
CA ALA A 147 -15.42 -5.53 -2.73
C ALA A 147 -14.31 -6.52 -2.32
N SER A 148 -14.54 -7.82 -2.50
CA SER A 148 -13.55 -8.85 -2.17
C SER A 148 -12.29 -8.77 -3.03
N PHE A 149 -12.38 -8.29 -4.26
CA PHE A 149 -11.22 -8.06 -5.12
C PHE A 149 -10.45 -6.82 -4.66
N PHE A 150 -11.13 -5.74 -4.30
CA PHE A 150 -10.51 -4.57 -3.70
C PHE A 150 -9.77 -4.92 -2.39
N PHE A 151 -10.41 -5.70 -1.51
CA PHE A 151 -9.78 -6.23 -0.30
C PHE A 151 -8.50 -7.01 -0.61
N PHE A 152 -8.57 -7.93 -1.59
CA PHE A 152 -7.41 -8.72 -2.00
C PHE A 152 -6.25 -7.83 -2.43
N VAL A 153 -6.50 -6.80 -3.25
CA VAL A 153 -5.48 -5.87 -3.74
C VAL A 153 -4.87 -5.07 -2.59
N ILE A 154 -5.70 -4.45 -1.73
CA ILE A 154 -5.21 -3.68 -0.57
C ILE A 154 -4.38 -4.57 0.37
N ARG A 155 -4.82 -5.80 0.65
CA ARG A 155 -4.07 -6.74 1.48
C ARG A 155 -2.72 -7.08 0.85
N SER A 156 -2.67 -7.32 -0.46
CA SER A 156 -1.44 -7.65 -1.15
C SER A 156 -0.45 -6.51 -1.12
N ASP A 157 -0.87 -5.30 -1.53
CA ASP A 157 0.01 -4.14 -1.53
C ASP A 157 0.47 -3.75 -0.11
N ALA A 158 -0.41 -3.88 0.89
CA ALA A 158 -0.05 -3.64 2.29
C ALA A 158 0.95 -4.68 2.81
N SER A 159 0.78 -5.95 2.43
CA SER A 159 1.73 -7.02 2.79
C SER A 159 3.10 -6.79 2.16
N ASP A 160 3.15 -6.36 0.91
CA ASP A 160 4.41 -6.05 0.22
C ASP A 160 5.16 -4.92 0.93
N VAL A 161 4.45 -3.86 1.32
CA VAL A 161 5.07 -2.71 2.00
C VAL A 161 5.52 -3.05 3.42
N VAL A 162 4.77 -3.86 4.16
CA VAL A 162 5.11 -4.25 5.55
C VAL A 162 6.18 -5.32 5.58
N TYR A 163 6.01 -6.39 4.81
CA TYR A 163 6.86 -7.59 4.87
C TYR A 163 7.92 -7.66 3.79
N GLY A 164 7.82 -6.89 2.72
CA GLY A 164 8.85 -6.79 1.67
C GLY A 164 10.08 -5.97 2.07
N THR A 165 10.28 -5.73 3.38
CA THR A 165 11.40 -4.98 3.95
C THR A 165 12.26 -5.89 4.83
N GLU A 166 13.52 -5.51 5.09
CA GLU A 166 14.41 -6.25 5.99
C GLU A 166 13.81 -6.36 7.41
N GLU A 167 13.24 -5.25 7.89
CA GLU A 167 12.57 -5.20 9.20
C GLU A 167 11.32 -6.08 9.24
N GLY A 168 10.57 -6.14 8.15
CA GLY A 168 9.39 -7.00 8.03
C GLY A 168 9.75 -8.48 8.09
N PHE A 169 10.78 -8.90 7.38
CA PHE A 169 11.32 -10.28 7.46
C PHE A 169 11.80 -10.61 8.87
N ALA A 170 12.54 -9.69 9.49
CA ALA A 170 13.02 -9.87 10.87
C ALA A 170 11.85 -10.00 11.87
N ALA A 171 10.78 -9.23 11.69
CA ALA A 171 9.61 -9.26 12.57
C ALA A 171 8.86 -10.61 12.56
N ILE A 172 8.91 -11.35 11.46
CA ILE A 172 8.32 -12.69 11.33
C ILE A 172 9.34 -13.82 11.55
N GLY A 173 10.57 -13.47 11.99
CA GLY A 173 11.64 -14.46 12.29
C GLY A 173 12.22 -15.14 11.03
N MET A 174 12.05 -14.55 9.86
CA MET A 174 12.59 -15.08 8.60
C MET A 174 13.87 -14.34 8.20
N PRO A 175 14.89 -15.04 7.70
CA PRO A 175 16.07 -14.38 7.15
C PRO A 175 15.68 -13.63 5.85
N TYR A 176 16.14 -12.39 5.73
CA TYR A 176 15.98 -11.63 4.49
C TYR A 176 16.94 -12.16 3.43
N MET A 177 16.42 -12.96 2.51
CA MET A 177 17.24 -13.74 1.57
C MET A 177 17.49 -13.04 0.22
N ALA A 178 16.94 -11.86 -0.02
CA ALA A 178 17.04 -11.15 -1.29
C ALA A 178 18.50 -10.81 -1.72
N HIS A 179 19.46 -10.92 -0.80
CA HIS A 179 20.87 -10.60 -1.03
C HIS A 179 21.84 -11.72 -0.63
N ILE A 180 21.34 -12.92 -0.42
CA ILE A 180 22.25 -14.06 -0.21
C ILE A 180 22.93 -14.36 -1.55
N THR A 181 24.24 -14.16 -1.59
CA THR A 181 25.05 -14.56 -2.74
C THR A 181 24.90 -16.08 -2.89
N PRO A 182 24.52 -16.60 -4.06
CA PRO A 182 24.45 -18.05 -4.27
C PRO A 182 25.80 -18.67 -3.98
N PRO A 183 25.84 -19.87 -3.37
CA PRO A 183 27.10 -20.54 -3.03
C PRO A 183 27.97 -20.85 -4.24
N GLU A 184 27.35 -20.93 -5.42
CA GLU A 184 28.04 -21.11 -6.70
C GLU A 184 27.52 -20.11 -7.74
N PRO A 185 28.37 -19.60 -8.66
CA PRO A 185 27.94 -18.76 -9.78
C PRO A 185 26.93 -19.51 -10.67
N TRP A 186 25.97 -18.79 -11.23
CA TRP A 186 25.00 -19.33 -12.21
C TRP A 186 25.69 -19.80 -13.47
#